data_3c68c08d17ae6971fa1a5b50afe730ab
#
_entry.id   3c68c08d17ae6971fa1a5b50afe730ab
#
_cell.length_a   1.000
_cell.length_b   1.000
_cell.length_c   1.000
_cell.angle_alpha   90.00
_cell.angle_beta   90.00
_cell.angle_gamma   90.00
#
_symmetry.space_group_name_H-M   'P 1'
#
loop_
_entity.id
_entity.type
_entity.pdbx_description
1 polymer ?
#
loop_
_entity_poly.entity_id
_entity_poly.type
_entity_poly.pdbx_seq_one_letter_code
_entity_poly.pdbx_strand_id
1 'polypeptide(L)'
;MKNIGFYFLFLVLCCSSCDFFLPAKSSVSEKGWKEQLNDQLPLLGHRNWILVVDKAFPAQTASGITVINTGESLQDVLQFTLQKIDRSLHVRANVYTDKELEFITPQMVPYIENYKKQLQKNLRDLAPQTLLHDSVFVKIDKASKLFKVVVLKTEEVIPYSSVFIQLDCRYWSSENEKILRELMKK
;
A
#
# COMPACT_ATOMS: atom_id res chain seq x y z
N MET A 1 81.93 -30.69 -43.80
CA MET A 1 80.87 -30.02 -44.47
C MET A 1 79.62 -30.34 -43.62
N LYS A 2 79.12 -29.39 -42.85
CA LYS A 2 78.26 -29.65 -41.72
C LYS A 2 76.81 -29.24 -42.12
N ASN A 3 75.86 -30.19 -42.01
CA ASN A 3 74.43 -29.94 -42.20
C ASN A 3 73.86 -29.46 -40.88
N ILE A 4 73.25 -28.25 -40.90
CA ILE A 4 72.52 -27.69 -39.78
C ILE A 4 71.02 -27.96 -40.02
N GLY A 5 70.46 -28.85 -39.17
CA GLY A 5 69.05 -29.16 -39.15
C GLY A 5 68.26 -28.03 -38.42
N PHE A 6 67.25 -27.49 -39.07
CA PHE A 6 66.36 -26.43 -38.54
C PHE A 6 65.15 -27.13 -37.88
N TYR A 7 65.09 -27.14 -36.56
CA TYR A 7 63.92 -27.62 -35.84
C TYR A 7 62.90 -26.51 -35.73
N PHE A 8 61.79 -26.72 -36.40
CA PHE A 8 60.63 -25.86 -36.28
C PHE A 8 59.81 -26.28 -35.05
N LEU A 9 59.89 -25.50 -34.00
CA LEU A 9 59.10 -25.70 -32.77
C LEU A 9 57.68 -25.12 -32.99
N PHE A 10 56.69 -26.02 -33.14
CA PHE A 10 55.29 -25.64 -33.27
C PHE A 10 54.72 -25.37 -31.87
N LEU A 11 54.57 -24.08 -31.53
CA LEU A 11 53.93 -23.65 -30.28
C LEU A 11 52.40 -23.68 -30.47
N VAL A 12 51.74 -24.72 -29.95
CA VAL A 12 50.29 -24.81 -29.91
C VAL A 12 49.78 -23.90 -28.78
N LEU A 13 49.21 -22.75 -29.13
CA LEU A 13 48.54 -21.88 -28.22
C LEU A 13 47.13 -22.44 -27.94
N CYS A 14 46.94 -23.12 -26.82
CA CYS A 14 45.63 -23.48 -26.30
C CYS A 14 44.93 -22.21 -25.80
N CYS A 15 44.04 -21.61 -26.61
CA CYS A 15 43.09 -20.63 -26.17
C CYS A 15 42.03 -21.31 -25.31
N SER A 16 42.19 -21.31 -23.99
CA SER A 16 41.15 -21.66 -23.05
C SER A 16 40.11 -20.54 -23.05
N SER A 17 39.04 -20.69 -23.82
CA SER A 17 37.85 -19.85 -23.71
C SER A 17 37.18 -20.13 -22.38
N CYS A 18 37.46 -19.32 -21.37
CA CYS A 18 36.64 -19.26 -20.19
C CYS A 18 35.32 -18.60 -20.59
N ASP A 19 34.31 -19.38 -20.90
CA ASP A 19 32.93 -18.90 -20.94
C ASP A 19 32.57 -18.41 -19.53
N PHE A 20 32.65 -17.10 -19.33
CA PHE A 20 32.18 -16.44 -18.12
C PHE A 20 30.64 -16.52 -18.14
N PHE A 21 30.12 -17.59 -17.54
CA PHE A 21 28.68 -17.77 -17.35
C PHE A 21 28.21 -16.69 -16.35
N LEU A 22 27.81 -15.53 -16.87
CA LEU A 22 27.07 -14.56 -16.08
C LEU A 22 25.75 -15.23 -15.69
N PRO A 23 25.44 -15.37 -14.37
CA PRO A 23 24.14 -15.86 -13.97
C PRO A 23 23.10 -14.90 -14.56
N ALA A 24 22.18 -15.43 -15.34
CA ALA A 24 21.03 -14.67 -15.82
C ALA A 24 20.36 -14.08 -14.60
N LYS A 25 20.39 -12.73 -14.51
CA LYS A 25 19.66 -11.99 -13.50
C LYS A 25 18.21 -12.34 -13.73
N SER A 26 17.66 -13.26 -12.94
CA SER A 26 16.22 -13.55 -12.97
C SER A 26 15.53 -12.23 -12.64
N SER A 27 14.96 -11.59 -13.65
CA SER A 27 14.05 -10.48 -13.46
C SER A 27 12.80 -11.07 -12.80
N VAL A 28 12.82 -11.21 -11.48
CA VAL A 28 11.59 -11.31 -10.72
C VAL A 28 10.90 -9.99 -10.99
N SER A 29 9.89 -10.02 -11.87
CA SER A 29 9.03 -8.86 -12.09
C SER A 29 8.45 -8.49 -10.73
N GLU A 30 8.81 -7.33 -10.21
CA GLU A 30 8.20 -6.87 -8.97
C GLU A 30 6.69 -6.81 -9.19
N LYS A 31 5.94 -7.47 -8.31
CA LYS A 31 4.47 -7.47 -8.37
C LYS A 31 3.95 -6.06 -8.37
N GLY A 32 3.03 -5.74 -9.27
CA GLY A 32 2.33 -4.46 -9.27
C GLY A 32 1.60 -4.23 -7.93
N TRP A 33 1.36 -2.98 -7.57
CA TRP A 33 0.72 -2.63 -6.30
C TRP A 33 -0.66 -3.29 -6.10
N LYS A 34 -1.43 -3.46 -7.18
CA LYS A 34 -2.75 -4.14 -7.16
C LYS A 34 -2.64 -5.61 -6.77
N GLU A 35 -1.60 -6.27 -7.27
CA GLU A 35 -1.31 -7.66 -6.92
C GLU A 35 -0.83 -7.77 -5.48
N GLN A 36 0.06 -6.86 -5.05
CA GLN A 36 0.52 -6.80 -3.66
C GLN A 36 -0.65 -6.60 -2.69
N LEU A 37 -1.59 -5.69 -3.01
CA LEU A 37 -2.79 -5.49 -2.18
C LEU A 37 -3.70 -6.72 -2.18
N ASN A 38 -3.89 -7.39 -3.33
CA ASN A 38 -4.67 -8.62 -3.42
C ASN A 38 -4.08 -9.75 -2.56
N ASP A 39 -2.75 -9.84 -2.47
CA ASP A 39 -2.07 -10.82 -1.62
C ASP A 39 -2.19 -10.46 -0.12
N GLN A 40 -2.19 -9.17 0.22
CA GLN A 40 -2.28 -8.71 1.60
C GLN A 40 -3.69 -8.80 2.16
N LEU A 41 -4.72 -8.41 1.40
CA LEU A 41 -6.09 -8.25 1.89
C LEU A 41 -6.66 -9.53 2.56
N PRO A 42 -6.44 -10.75 2.07
CA PRO A 42 -6.89 -11.96 2.75
C PRO A 42 -6.26 -12.20 4.14
N LEU A 43 -5.10 -11.58 4.39
CA LEU A 43 -4.36 -11.69 5.65
C LEU A 43 -4.77 -10.60 6.66
N LEU A 44 -5.52 -9.58 6.20
CA LEU A 44 -5.98 -8.48 7.04
C LEU A 44 -7.35 -8.81 7.63
N GLY A 45 -7.54 -8.49 8.90
CA GLY A 45 -8.78 -8.68 9.61
C GLY A 45 -9.23 -7.44 10.39
N HIS A 46 -10.14 -7.64 11.33
CA HIS A 46 -10.60 -6.61 12.26
C HIS A 46 -9.44 -5.89 12.94
N ARG A 47 -9.49 -4.54 12.99
CA ARG A 47 -8.46 -3.62 13.52
C ARG A 47 -7.22 -3.42 12.66
N ASN A 48 -7.03 -4.15 11.56
CA ASN A 48 -6.01 -3.80 10.58
C ASN A 48 -6.41 -2.52 9.83
N TRP A 49 -5.41 -1.85 9.23
CA TRP A 49 -5.63 -0.62 8.51
C TRP A 49 -5.08 -0.70 7.08
N ILE A 50 -5.78 -0.02 6.16
CA ILE A 50 -5.29 0.31 4.83
C ILE A 50 -5.35 1.83 4.71
N LEU A 51 -4.21 2.46 4.42
CA LEU A 51 -4.10 3.90 4.28
C LEU A 51 -3.86 4.21 2.81
N VAL A 52 -4.70 5.03 2.20
CA VAL A 52 -4.50 5.58 0.85
C VAL A 52 -4.04 7.02 1.03
N VAL A 53 -2.76 7.28 0.79
CA VAL A 53 -2.11 8.49 1.27
C VAL A 53 -1.49 9.33 0.16
N ASP A 54 -1.37 10.63 0.42
CA ASP A 54 -0.71 11.58 -0.45
C ASP A 54 0.81 11.32 -0.58
N LYS A 55 1.43 12.02 -1.53
CA LYS A 55 2.85 11.86 -1.86
C LYS A 55 3.80 12.26 -0.73
N ALA A 56 3.39 13.20 0.12
CA ALA A 56 4.21 13.69 1.24
C ALA A 56 4.05 12.86 2.52
N PHE A 57 3.13 11.88 2.55
CA PHE A 57 2.96 11.04 3.72
C PHE A 57 4.28 10.42 4.16
N PRO A 58 4.66 10.51 5.44
CA PRO A 58 5.98 10.10 5.90
C PRO A 58 6.20 8.58 5.78
N ALA A 59 7.41 8.18 5.44
CA ALA A 59 7.83 6.79 5.53
C ALA A 59 7.91 6.39 7.00
N GLN A 60 7.12 5.40 7.38
CA GLN A 60 7.07 4.91 8.76
C GLN A 60 7.92 3.64 8.92
N THR A 61 8.58 3.50 10.06
CA THR A 61 9.56 2.45 10.32
C THR A 61 9.07 1.34 11.24
N ALA A 62 7.83 1.43 11.76
CA ALA A 62 7.27 0.40 12.64
C ALA A 62 7.10 -0.93 11.89
N SER A 63 7.47 -2.05 12.50
CA SER A 63 7.47 -3.38 11.89
C SER A 63 6.07 -3.87 11.43
N GLY A 64 5.00 -3.30 12.00
CA GLY A 64 3.62 -3.57 11.59
C GLY A 64 3.20 -2.90 10.28
N ILE A 65 4.03 -2.00 9.72
CA ILE A 65 3.70 -1.19 8.56
C ILE A 65 4.36 -1.76 7.29
N THR A 66 3.57 -1.87 6.23
CA THR A 66 4.05 -2.16 4.87
C THR A 66 3.69 -1.00 3.98
N VAL A 67 4.66 -0.42 3.29
CA VAL A 67 4.45 0.68 2.34
C VAL A 67 4.54 0.15 0.92
N ILE A 68 3.53 0.45 0.11
CA ILE A 68 3.44 0.09 -1.29
C ILE A 68 3.31 1.40 -2.09
N ASN A 69 4.27 1.67 -2.97
CA ASN A 69 4.17 2.81 -3.89
C ASN A 69 3.29 2.41 -5.08
N THR A 70 2.22 3.17 -5.31
CA THR A 70 1.24 2.82 -6.34
C THR A 70 1.54 3.46 -7.70
N GLY A 71 2.16 4.64 -7.72
CA GLY A 71 2.39 5.43 -8.94
C GLY A 71 1.10 5.90 -9.62
N GLU A 72 -0.06 5.79 -8.97
CA GLU A 72 -1.38 6.17 -9.49
C GLU A 72 -2.00 7.32 -8.65
N SER A 73 -3.10 7.91 -9.16
CA SER A 73 -3.85 8.93 -8.44
C SER A 73 -4.50 8.38 -7.16
N LEU A 74 -4.68 9.22 -6.15
CA LEU A 74 -5.34 8.80 -4.90
C LEU A 74 -6.77 8.30 -5.17
N GLN A 75 -7.48 8.93 -6.09
CA GLN A 75 -8.87 8.57 -6.40
C GLN A 75 -8.98 7.16 -7.01
N ASP A 76 -8.08 6.79 -7.92
CA ASP A 76 -8.06 5.48 -8.56
C ASP A 76 -7.66 4.38 -7.55
N VAL A 77 -6.63 4.65 -6.74
CA VAL A 77 -6.17 3.73 -5.69
C VAL A 77 -7.26 3.51 -4.65
N LEU A 78 -7.94 4.59 -4.22
CA LEU A 78 -9.04 4.52 -3.26
C LEU A 78 -10.20 3.70 -3.81
N GLN A 79 -10.63 3.99 -5.05
CA GLN A 79 -11.72 3.27 -5.69
C GLN A 79 -11.42 1.78 -5.78
N PHE A 80 -10.23 1.41 -6.27
CA PHE A 80 -9.81 0.01 -6.36
C PHE A 80 -9.82 -0.67 -4.98
N THR A 81 -9.24 -0.01 -3.97
CA THR A 81 -9.14 -0.53 -2.60
C THR A 81 -10.52 -0.77 -2.00
N LEU A 82 -11.42 0.20 -2.10
CA LEU A 82 -12.79 0.08 -1.60
C LEU A 82 -13.56 -1.03 -2.30
N GLN A 83 -13.42 -1.17 -3.63
CA GLN A 83 -14.05 -2.27 -4.37
C GLN A 83 -13.54 -3.64 -3.91
N LYS A 84 -12.25 -3.77 -3.58
CA LYS A 84 -11.68 -5.03 -3.06
C LYS A 84 -12.19 -5.34 -1.67
N ILE A 85 -12.26 -4.36 -0.79
CA ILE A 85 -12.83 -4.53 0.55
C ILE A 85 -14.31 -4.89 0.46
N ASP A 86 -15.07 -4.24 -0.42
CA ASP A 86 -16.50 -4.51 -0.58
C ASP A 86 -16.80 -5.93 -1.06
N ARG A 87 -15.96 -6.49 -1.94
CA ARG A 87 -16.04 -7.89 -2.39
C ARG A 87 -15.54 -8.91 -1.37
N SER A 88 -14.92 -8.45 -0.30
CA SER A 88 -14.39 -9.33 0.75
C SER A 88 -15.53 -9.85 1.65
N LEU A 89 -15.50 -11.12 2.01
CA LEU A 89 -16.50 -11.75 2.87
C LEU A 89 -16.23 -11.56 4.38
N HIS A 90 -15.00 -11.16 4.73
CA HIS A 90 -14.54 -11.15 6.13
C HIS A 90 -14.34 -9.76 6.71
N VAL A 91 -14.13 -8.72 5.88
CA VAL A 91 -13.92 -7.35 6.34
C VAL A 91 -14.83 -6.34 5.65
N ARG A 92 -15.10 -5.25 6.33
CA ARG A 92 -15.76 -4.02 5.84
C ARG A 92 -14.93 -2.80 6.19
N ALA A 93 -15.14 -1.69 5.49
CA ALA A 93 -14.42 -0.45 5.69
C ALA A 93 -15.10 0.46 6.72
N ASN A 94 -14.36 0.91 7.73
CA ASN A 94 -14.67 2.11 8.51
C ASN A 94 -13.70 3.21 8.05
N VAL A 95 -14.22 4.26 7.44
CA VAL A 95 -13.41 5.28 6.75
C VAL A 95 -13.25 6.52 7.61
N TYR A 96 -12.02 7.05 7.62
CA TYR A 96 -11.67 8.32 8.25
C TYR A 96 -11.01 9.23 7.24
N THR A 97 -11.26 10.54 7.36
CA THR A 97 -10.63 11.60 6.58
C THR A 97 -10.17 12.71 7.51
N ASP A 98 -9.19 13.49 7.06
CA ASP A 98 -8.70 14.63 7.81
C ASP A 98 -9.75 15.77 7.81
N LYS A 99 -10.08 16.29 8.99
CA LYS A 99 -11.02 17.40 9.15
C LYS A 99 -10.51 18.67 8.47
N GLU A 100 -9.21 18.86 8.43
CA GLU A 100 -8.54 20.00 7.82
C GLU A 100 -8.88 20.14 6.33
N LEU A 101 -9.13 19.03 5.62
CA LEU A 101 -9.52 19.02 4.21
C LEU A 101 -10.78 19.87 3.94
N GLU A 102 -11.73 19.91 4.88
CA GLU A 102 -12.95 20.69 4.75
C GLU A 102 -12.69 22.19 4.62
N PHE A 103 -11.61 22.67 5.27
CA PHE A 103 -11.24 24.08 5.36
C PHE A 103 -10.29 24.57 4.27
N ILE A 104 -9.76 23.65 3.43
CA ILE A 104 -8.93 24.04 2.28
C ILE A 104 -9.80 24.68 1.22
N THR A 105 -9.40 25.89 0.81
CA THR A 105 -10.11 26.71 -0.17
C THR A 105 -9.41 26.71 -1.54
N PRO A 106 -10.11 27.12 -2.63
CA PRO A 106 -9.51 27.27 -3.95
C PRO A 106 -8.36 28.27 -4.02
N GLN A 107 -8.27 29.23 -3.09
CA GLN A 107 -7.15 30.16 -2.98
C GLN A 107 -5.90 29.46 -2.46
N MET A 108 -6.04 28.42 -1.63
CA MET A 108 -4.91 27.61 -1.12
C MET A 108 -4.51 26.53 -2.12
N VAL A 109 -5.51 25.84 -2.69
CA VAL A 109 -5.33 24.74 -3.64
C VAL A 109 -6.35 24.88 -4.77
N PRO A 110 -5.95 25.29 -5.98
CA PRO A 110 -6.90 25.65 -7.05
C PRO A 110 -7.91 24.58 -7.43
N TYR A 111 -7.56 23.30 -7.36
CA TYR A 111 -8.42 22.18 -7.79
C TYR A 111 -9.14 21.47 -6.64
N ILE A 112 -9.15 22.05 -5.45
CA ILE A 112 -9.67 21.40 -4.24
C ILE A 112 -11.14 21.00 -4.35
N GLU A 113 -11.98 21.82 -4.96
CA GLU A 113 -13.41 21.53 -5.09
C GLU A 113 -13.69 20.30 -5.98
N ASN A 114 -12.91 20.15 -7.05
CA ASN A 114 -13.02 18.95 -7.89
C ASN A 114 -12.56 17.71 -7.11
N TYR A 115 -11.47 17.82 -6.36
CA TYR A 115 -10.99 16.75 -5.50
C TYR A 115 -12.04 16.33 -4.47
N LYS A 116 -12.61 17.28 -3.72
CA LYS A 116 -13.66 17.01 -2.73
C LYS A 116 -14.89 16.32 -3.35
N LYS A 117 -15.33 16.74 -4.54
CA LYS A 117 -16.42 16.09 -5.26
C LYS A 117 -16.12 14.65 -5.64
N GLN A 118 -14.91 14.38 -6.14
CA GLN A 118 -14.48 13.03 -6.49
C GLN A 118 -14.37 12.14 -5.23
N LEU A 119 -13.79 12.66 -4.17
CA LEU A 119 -13.70 11.96 -2.89
C LEU A 119 -15.09 11.62 -2.34
N GLN A 120 -16.02 12.60 -2.32
CA GLN A 120 -17.39 12.36 -1.91
C GLN A 120 -18.10 11.30 -2.77
N LYS A 121 -17.86 11.29 -4.09
CA LYS A 121 -18.40 10.27 -4.99
C LYS A 121 -17.86 8.89 -4.65
N ASN A 122 -16.57 8.75 -4.35
CA ASN A 122 -15.97 7.48 -3.98
C ASN A 122 -16.45 6.97 -2.61
N LEU A 123 -16.77 7.87 -1.70
CA LEU A 123 -17.18 7.58 -0.32
C LEU A 123 -18.69 7.63 -0.07
N ARG A 124 -19.52 7.86 -1.10
CA ARG A 124 -20.97 8.14 -0.96
C ARG A 124 -21.76 7.11 -0.15
N ASP A 125 -21.39 5.83 -0.25
CA ASP A 125 -22.06 4.72 0.43
C ASP A 125 -21.41 4.36 1.78
N LEU A 126 -20.39 5.12 2.15
CA LEU A 126 -19.62 4.98 3.39
C LEU A 126 -19.80 6.30 4.17
N ALA A 127 -20.22 6.24 5.39
CA ALA A 127 -20.30 7.42 6.26
C ALA A 127 -18.90 7.71 6.87
N PRO A 128 -18.01 8.46 6.18
CA PRO A 128 -16.68 8.73 6.69
C PRO A 128 -16.74 9.55 7.96
N GLN A 129 -15.89 9.23 8.93
CA GLN A 129 -15.68 10.03 10.12
C GLN A 129 -14.54 11.02 9.87
N THR A 130 -14.78 12.31 10.12
CA THR A 130 -13.72 13.32 10.04
C THR A 130 -13.04 13.48 11.39
N LEU A 131 -11.73 13.44 11.41
CA LEU A 131 -10.88 13.60 12.59
C LEU A 131 -9.78 14.61 12.29
N LEU A 132 -9.29 15.30 13.33
CA LEU A 132 -8.06 16.08 13.20
C LEU A 132 -6.91 15.19 12.77
N HIS A 133 -6.06 15.68 11.89
CA HIS A 133 -4.91 14.99 11.33
C HIS A 133 -4.06 14.31 12.41
N ASP A 134 -3.68 15.03 13.45
CA ASP A 134 -2.91 14.49 14.58
C ASP A 134 -3.64 13.34 15.28
N SER A 135 -4.97 13.41 15.38
CA SER A 135 -5.78 12.35 16.01
C SER A 135 -5.78 11.07 15.18
N VAL A 136 -5.73 11.18 13.85
CA VAL A 136 -5.59 10.03 12.96
C VAL A 136 -4.23 9.37 13.16
N PHE A 137 -3.15 10.15 13.19
CA PHE A 137 -1.79 9.62 13.43
C PHE A 137 -1.68 8.89 14.76
N VAL A 138 -2.24 9.45 15.84
CA VAL A 138 -2.28 8.75 17.16
C VAL A 138 -2.96 7.38 17.07
N LYS A 139 -4.06 7.28 16.30
CA LYS A 139 -4.76 5.99 16.09
C LYS A 139 -3.88 5.00 15.30
N ILE A 140 -3.22 5.46 14.23
CA ILE A 140 -2.35 4.64 13.38
C ILE A 140 -1.13 4.17 14.17
N ASP A 141 -0.47 5.06 14.90
CA ASP A 141 0.69 4.72 15.74
C ASP A 141 0.35 3.65 16.79
N LYS A 142 -0.81 3.81 17.44
CA LYS A 142 -1.29 2.82 18.39
C LYS A 142 -1.62 1.48 17.72
N ALA A 143 -2.24 1.52 16.53
CA ALA A 143 -2.59 0.33 15.79
C ALA A 143 -1.37 -0.41 15.26
N SER A 144 -0.37 0.29 14.71
CA SER A 144 0.83 -0.28 14.09
C SER A 144 1.70 -1.10 15.07
N LYS A 145 1.56 -0.88 16.36
CA LYS A 145 2.25 -1.66 17.42
C LYS A 145 1.69 -3.07 17.59
N LEU A 146 0.43 -3.29 17.25
CA LEU A 146 -0.30 -4.54 17.50
C LEU A 146 -0.88 -5.17 16.23
N PHE A 147 -1.14 -4.38 15.21
CA PHE A 147 -1.87 -4.77 14.02
C PHE A 147 -1.14 -4.35 12.75
N LYS A 148 -1.42 -5.05 11.66
CA LYS A 148 -0.87 -4.70 10.36
C LYS A 148 -1.51 -3.42 9.81
N VAL A 149 -0.66 -2.54 9.26
CA VAL A 149 -1.05 -1.33 8.54
C VAL A 149 -0.43 -1.39 7.15
N VAL A 150 -1.26 -1.34 6.12
CA VAL A 150 -0.81 -1.28 4.72
C VAL A 150 -0.97 0.16 4.23
N VAL A 151 0.11 0.78 3.81
CA VAL A 151 0.15 2.14 3.27
C VAL A 151 0.27 2.08 1.76
N LEU A 152 -0.74 2.57 1.05
CA LEU A 152 -0.76 2.74 -0.39
C LEU A 152 -0.40 4.19 -0.71
N LYS A 153 0.85 4.43 -1.05
CA LYS A 153 1.36 5.78 -1.33
C LYS A 153 1.06 6.15 -2.78
N THR A 154 0.37 7.29 -2.96
CA THR A 154 -0.12 7.75 -4.27
C THR A 154 0.69 8.93 -4.81
N GLU A 155 0.34 9.40 -6.01
CA GLU A 155 0.93 10.60 -6.62
C GLU A 155 0.19 11.90 -6.23
N GLU A 156 -0.77 11.84 -5.31
CA GLU A 156 -1.54 13.01 -4.87
C GLU A 156 -0.67 14.01 -4.11
N VAL A 157 -0.83 15.29 -4.41
CA VAL A 157 -0.08 16.41 -3.80
C VAL A 157 -0.98 17.43 -3.10
N ILE A 158 -2.27 17.11 -2.93
CA ILE A 158 -3.19 17.93 -2.15
C ILE A 158 -2.98 17.62 -0.66
N PRO A 159 -2.73 18.62 0.19
CA PRO A 159 -2.57 18.40 1.62
C PRO A 159 -3.86 17.90 2.27
N TYR A 160 -3.74 17.07 3.30
CA TYR A 160 -4.88 16.47 4.03
C TYR A 160 -5.85 15.65 3.16
N SER A 161 -5.39 15.20 2.00
CA SER A 161 -6.20 14.40 1.06
C SER A 161 -6.24 12.92 1.40
N SER A 162 -5.40 12.46 2.31
CA SER A 162 -5.29 11.05 2.68
C SER A 162 -6.60 10.46 3.21
N VAL A 163 -6.84 9.19 2.90
CA VAL A 163 -8.01 8.43 3.37
C VAL A 163 -7.53 7.23 4.18
N PHE A 164 -8.06 7.06 5.36
CA PHE A 164 -7.64 6.07 6.33
C PHE A 164 -8.77 5.06 6.54
N ILE A 165 -8.52 3.80 6.25
CA ILE A 165 -9.52 2.73 6.30
C ILE A 165 -9.16 1.76 7.41
N GLN A 166 -9.92 1.75 8.48
CA GLN A 166 -9.87 0.71 9.49
C GLN A 166 -10.76 -0.45 9.05
N LEU A 167 -10.24 -1.65 9.01
CA LEU A 167 -11.01 -2.83 8.70
C LEU A 167 -11.79 -3.30 9.94
N ASP A 168 -13.03 -3.67 9.72
CA ASP A 168 -13.92 -4.23 10.73
C ASP A 168 -14.52 -5.56 10.25
N CYS A 169 -15.00 -6.38 11.17
CA CYS A 169 -15.60 -7.67 10.88
C CYS A 169 -16.91 -7.51 10.10
N ARG A 170 -16.99 -8.06 8.89
CA ARG A 170 -18.19 -7.96 8.05
C ARG A 170 -19.34 -8.85 8.53
N TYR A 171 -19.02 -10.04 9.01
CA TYR A 171 -20.01 -11.05 9.42
C TYR A 171 -20.47 -10.93 10.87
N TRP A 172 -20.02 -9.89 11.61
CA TRP A 172 -20.42 -9.60 12.98
C TRP A 172 -20.80 -8.14 13.12
N SER A 173 -22.04 -7.85 13.50
CA SER A 173 -22.55 -6.50 13.66
C SER A 173 -22.33 -5.98 15.09
N SER A 174 -22.29 -4.65 15.25
CA SER A 174 -22.27 -4.02 16.57
C SER A 174 -23.54 -4.33 17.38
N GLU A 175 -24.65 -4.59 16.70
CA GLU A 175 -25.91 -4.99 17.37
C GLU A 175 -25.80 -6.41 17.95
N ASN A 176 -25.27 -7.36 17.16
CA ASN A 176 -25.02 -8.70 17.65
C ASN A 176 -24.03 -8.71 18.83
N GLU A 177 -22.98 -7.87 18.77
CA GLU A 177 -22.04 -7.72 19.89
C GLU A 177 -22.74 -7.20 21.15
N LYS A 178 -23.63 -6.23 21.03
CA LYS A 178 -24.40 -5.68 22.15
C LYS A 178 -25.29 -6.75 22.77
N ILE A 179 -26.05 -7.48 21.94
CA ILE A 179 -26.92 -8.58 22.41
C ILE A 179 -26.09 -9.64 23.14
N LEU A 180 -24.95 -10.05 22.56
CA LEU A 180 -24.06 -11.04 23.18
C LEU A 180 -23.59 -10.56 24.56
N ARG A 181 -23.15 -9.30 24.67
CA ARG A 181 -22.70 -8.71 25.95
C ARG A 181 -23.79 -8.67 27.01
N GLU A 182 -25.02 -8.40 26.64
CA GLU A 182 -26.15 -8.45 27.58
C GLU A 182 -26.46 -9.88 28.04
N LEU A 183 -26.37 -10.87 27.16
CA LEU A 183 -26.55 -12.28 27.52
C LEU A 183 -25.45 -12.78 28.47
N MET A 184 -24.22 -12.29 28.34
CA MET A 184 -23.08 -12.67 29.20
C MET A 184 -23.15 -12.07 30.62
N LYS A 185 -24.06 -11.12 30.89
CA LYS A 185 -24.24 -10.54 32.24
C LYS A 185 -25.25 -11.35 33.10
N LYS A 186 -25.95 -12.30 32.50
CA LYS A 186 -26.89 -13.22 33.18
C LYS A 186 -26.13 -14.42 33.74
#